data_b63f2757f59524a63383c63c0e2f9d6a
#
_entry.id   b63f2757f59524a63383c63c0e2f9d6a
#
_cell.length_a   1.000
_cell.length_b   1.000
_cell.length_c   1.000
_cell.angle_alpha   90.00
_cell.angle_beta   90.00
_cell.angle_gamma   90.00
#
_symmetry.space_group_name_H-M   'P 1'
#
loop_
_entity.id
_entity.type
_entity.pdbx_description
1 polymer ?
#
loop_
_entity_poly.entity_id
_entity_poly.type
_entity_poly.pdbx_seq_one_letter_code
_entity_poly.pdbx_strand_id
1 'polypeptide(L)'
;AIGTDAGVGNLDGIQRTTQDGPDPGWNTALNILSATATSITVNVGPSPAGEQYAHTFVAAQSGAVVSGGNYAHKFVSATSGAVNVVNGSQLTPANATYDATTGIMVLYFGSKHGVTTSDQISIDANSLTFTCSMDQNSSSKTYPRTSDPIFGQNVTPVAVTDFSISVNVGTSPLVEFNVTNAVYDQVTGSLALTIGNHTLPTGTSIRLKEESLIFTCTKDQNKTSHAYPRSAGKYQPSAYQDGNCSDVCATVNALIDILSNSINDGNLDNLPPLSTGEWDCANVRLSIETLFDILNDAIGGGTLAGLPPLNTGDFT
;
A
#
# COMPACT_ATOMS: atom_id res chain seq x y z
N ALA A 1 -19.60 13.42 16.98
CA ALA A 1 -19.04 12.30 16.27
C ALA A 1 -17.83 11.88 17.09
N ILE A 2 -17.99 10.83 17.76
CA ILE A 2 -16.91 10.21 18.50
C ILE A 2 -16.00 9.67 17.43
N GLY A 3 -14.78 10.15 17.38
CA GLY A 3 -13.76 9.64 16.47
C GLY A 3 -13.31 8.24 16.85
N THR A 4 -14.27 7.41 17.21
CA THR A 4 -14.07 6.03 17.59
C THR A 4 -13.55 5.22 16.42
N ASP A 5 -13.99 5.56 15.22
CA ASP A 5 -13.59 4.84 14.02
C ASP A 5 -12.18 5.20 13.56
N ALA A 6 -11.76 6.45 13.76
CA ALA A 6 -10.37 6.82 13.54
C ALA A 6 -9.42 6.02 14.46
N GLY A 7 -9.86 5.73 15.69
CA GLY A 7 -9.12 4.87 16.59
C GLY A 7 -9.01 3.43 16.10
N VAL A 8 -10.08 2.88 15.54
CA VAL A 8 -10.10 1.51 15.02
C VAL A 8 -9.21 1.39 13.77
N GLY A 9 -9.29 2.35 12.85
CA GLY A 9 -8.45 2.37 11.65
C GLY A 9 -6.95 2.42 11.92
N ASN A 10 -6.53 2.84 13.11
CA ASN A 10 -5.14 3.01 13.51
C ASN A 10 -4.73 2.09 14.67
N LEU A 11 -5.41 0.97 14.85
CA LEU A 11 -5.06 0.03 15.92
C LEU A 11 -3.61 -0.44 15.88
N ASP A 12 -3.02 -0.51 14.72
CA ASP A 12 -1.62 -0.86 14.51
C ASP A 12 -0.67 0.35 14.56
N GLY A 13 -1.20 1.57 14.73
CA GLY A 13 -0.40 2.80 14.85
C GLY A 13 0.24 3.28 13.55
N ILE A 14 0.23 2.52 12.47
CA ILE A 14 0.68 2.99 11.16
C ILE A 14 -0.46 3.76 10.50
N GLN A 15 -0.16 4.96 10.04
CA GLN A 15 -1.17 5.87 9.49
C GLN A 15 -2.00 5.20 8.39
N ARG A 16 -3.30 5.43 8.45
CA ARG A 16 -4.27 5.09 7.41
C ARG A 16 -5.04 6.33 6.99
N THR A 17 -5.50 6.35 5.76
CA THR A 17 -6.32 7.45 5.24
C THR A 17 -7.73 7.42 5.80
N THR A 18 -8.29 6.22 5.98
CA THR A 18 -9.61 5.95 6.57
C THR A 18 -9.57 4.59 7.26
N GLN A 19 -10.58 4.26 8.05
CA GLN A 19 -10.72 2.94 8.67
C GLN A 19 -10.67 1.81 7.65
N ASP A 20 -11.35 1.97 6.51
CA ASP A 20 -11.41 0.99 5.42
C ASP A 20 -10.48 1.35 4.26
N GLY A 21 -9.73 2.44 4.38
CA GLY A 21 -8.80 2.90 3.37
C GLY A 21 -7.51 2.10 3.35
N PRO A 22 -6.74 2.21 2.25
CA PRO A 22 -5.44 1.58 2.17
C PRO A 22 -4.45 2.24 3.12
N ASP A 23 -3.46 1.47 3.59
CA ASP A 23 -2.30 2.04 4.28
C ASP A 23 -1.54 3.00 3.33
N PRO A 24 -0.95 4.08 3.83
CA PRO A 24 -0.27 5.07 2.97
C PRO A 24 0.86 4.51 2.12
N GLY A 25 1.51 3.42 2.58
CA GLY A 25 2.53 2.69 1.83
C GLY A 25 1.98 1.70 0.80
N TRP A 26 0.67 1.42 0.81
CA TRP A 26 0.09 0.45 -0.11
C TRP A 26 0.06 0.98 -1.53
N ASN A 27 0.63 0.20 -2.45
CA ASN A 27 0.69 0.50 -3.89
C ASN A 27 1.21 1.92 -4.21
N THR A 28 2.07 2.44 -3.34
CA THR A 28 2.63 3.80 -3.41
C THR A 28 4.12 3.73 -3.78
N ALA A 29 4.56 4.60 -4.68
CA ALA A 29 5.97 4.80 -4.94
C ALA A 29 6.58 5.67 -3.84
N LEU A 30 7.36 5.05 -2.96
CA LEU A 30 8.03 5.69 -1.84
C LEU A 30 9.44 6.12 -2.25
N ASN A 31 9.78 7.39 -2.11
CA ASN A 31 11.12 7.87 -2.39
C ASN A 31 12.06 7.55 -1.22
N ILE A 32 13.24 7.04 -1.52
CA ILE A 32 14.30 6.86 -0.53
C ILE A 32 14.79 8.23 -0.06
N LEU A 33 14.61 8.53 1.22
CA LEU A 33 15.03 9.79 1.86
C LEU A 33 16.49 9.73 2.27
N SER A 34 16.96 8.58 2.74
CA SER A 34 18.36 8.31 3.04
C SER A 34 18.70 6.85 2.77
N ALA A 35 19.97 6.60 2.43
CA ALA A 35 20.49 5.27 2.15
C ALA A 35 21.87 5.08 2.78
N THR A 36 22.13 3.89 3.30
CA THR A 36 23.46 3.40 3.70
C THR A 36 23.83 2.22 2.81
N ALA A 37 24.91 1.52 3.10
CA ALA A 37 25.29 0.31 2.35
C ALA A 37 24.27 -0.84 2.49
N THR A 38 23.49 -0.86 3.58
CA THR A 38 22.61 -2.00 3.91
C THR A 38 21.19 -1.60 4.30
N SER A 39 20.88 -0.32 4.36
CA SER A 39 19.55 0.16 4.77
C SER A 39 19.09 1.36 3.95
N ILE A 40 17.77 1.48 3.84
CA ILE A 40 17.10 2.63 3.24
C ILE A 40 16.07 3.17 4.22
N THR A 41 15.77 4.47 4.11
CA THR A 41 14.69 5.11 4.86
C THR A 41 13.70 5.74 3.89
N VAL A 42 12.42 5.49 4.10
CA VAL A 42 11.30 6.08 3.36
C VAL A 42 10.33 6.73 4.34
N ASN A 43 9.40 7.56 3.86
CA ASN A 43 8.32 8.09 4.68
C ASN A 43 7.00 7.43 4.29
N VAL A 44 6.34 6.83 5.26
CA VAL A 44 5.03 6.18 5.11
C VAL A 44 3.92 6.95 5.85
N GLY A 45 4.22 8.18 6.29
CA GLY A 45 3.32 9.01 7.06
C GLY A 45 3.39 8.74 8.58
N PRO A 46 3.23 9.78 9.41
CA PRO A 46 3.19 9.64 10.87
C PRO A 46 1.87 9.03 11.32
N SER A 47 1.87 8.40 12.48
CA SER A 47 0.64 8.04 13.18
C SER A 47 -0.14 9.29 13.57
N PRO A 48 -1.49 9.24 13.58
CA PRO A 48 -2.30 10.36 14.05
C PRO A 48 -1.94 10.81 15.46
N ALA A 49 -2.14 12.08 15.74
CA ALA A 49 -1.90 12.63 17.07
C ALA A 49 -2.76 11.89 18.11
N GLY A 50 -2.13 11.42 19.19
CA GLY A 50 -2.78 10.60 20.21
C GLY A 50 -2.75 9.09 19.96
N GLU A 51 -2.33 8.66 18.76
CA GLU A 51 -2.22 7.25 18.37
C GLU A 51 -0.75 6.85 18.08
N GLN A 52 0.20 7.49 18.77
CA GLN A 52 1.64 7.30 18.56
C GLN A 52 2.18 6.15 19.40
N TYR A 53 1.78 4.94 19.09
CA TYR A 53 2.24 3.74 19.75
C TYR A 53 3.53 3.20 19.11
N ALA A 54 4.42 2.64 19.94
CA ALA A 54 5.64 2.03 19.43
C ALA A 54 5.33 0.71 18.69
N HIS A 55 6.03 0.50 17.57
CA HIS A 55 5.93 -0.70 16.75
C HIS A 55 7.22 -1.49 16.84
N THR A 56 7.11 -2.80 16.95
CA THR A 56 8.25 -3.72 16.94
C THR A 56 8.16 -4.61 15.70
N PHE A 57 9.22 -4.61 14.91
CA PHE A 57 9.32 -5.49 13.74
C PHE A 57 9.40 -6.95 14.17
N VAL A 58 8.61 -7.81 13.52
CA VAL A 58 8.56 -9.25 13.79
C VAL A 58 9.18 -10.04 12.66
N ALA A 59 8.74 -9.78 11.43
CA ALA A 59 9.18 -10.53 10.26
C ALA A 59 8.88 -9.75 8.96
N ALA A 60 9.45 -10.23 7.86
CA ALA A 60 9.05 -9.82 6.51
C ALA A 60 8.95 -11.03 5.59
N GLN A 61 8.08 -10.92 4.59
CA GLN A 61 8.02 -11.85 3.48
C GLN A 61 9.22 -11.64 2.54
N SER A 62 9.56 -12.67 1.77
CA SER A 62 10.62 -12.57 0.77
C SER A 62 10.31 -11.50 -0.27
N GLY A 63 11.32 -10.67 -0.58
CA GLY A 63 11.19 -9.61 -1.56
C GLY A 63 10.24 -8.48 -1.14
N ALA A 64 10.11 -8.20 0.15
CA ALA A 64 9.19 -7.19 0.69
C ALA A 64 9.39 -5.78 0.11
N VAL A 65 10.61 -5.43 -0.28
CA VAL A 65 10.93 -4.16 -0.95
C VAL A 65 11.22 -4.42 -2.42
N VAL A 66 10.59 -3.64 -3.29
CA VAL A 66 10.72 -3.76 -4.74
C VAL A 66 11.23 -2.44 -5.31
N SER A 67 12.26 -2.49 -6.15
CA SER A 67 12.79 -1.35 -6.90
C SER A 67 12.82 -1.65 -8.39
N GLY A 68 12.66 -0.61 -9.22
CA GLY A 68 12.60 -0.78 -10.66
C GLY A 68 11.36 -1.55 -11.10
N GLY A 69 11.44 -2.15 -12.27
CA GLY A 69 10.39 -2.97 -12.85
C GLY A 69 9.88 -2.44 -14.19
N ASN A 70 9.19 -3.30 -14.92
CA ASN A 70 8.64 -3.01 -16.23
C ASN A 70 7.29 -2.26 -16.11
N TYR A 71 7.33 -1.11 -15.44
CA TYR A 71 6.14 -0.27 -15.29
C TYR A 71 5.99 0.67 -16.48
N ALA A 72 4.75 0.86 -16.94
CA ALA A 72 4.44 1.83 -17.96
C ALA A 72 4.63 3.26 -17.43
N HIS A 73 5.28 4.09 -18.24
CA HIS A 73 5.48 5.52 -17.96
C HIS A 73 4.63 6.34 -18.95
N LYS A 74 3.95 7.35 -18.42
CA LYS A 74 3.17 8.28 -19.23
C LYS A 74 3.82 9.65 -19.15
N PHE A 75 4.15 10.21 -20.33
CA PHE A 75 4.69 11.56 -20.44
C PHE A 75 3.65 12.60 -19.99
N VAL A 76 4.11 13.58 -19.25
CA VAL A 76 3.28 14.70 -18.76
C VAL A 76 3.72 16.00 -19.44
N SER A 77 5.01 16.34 -19.39
CA SER A 77 5.54 17.59 -19.92
C SER A 77 7.07 17.55 -20.07
N ALA A 78 7.58 18.51 -20.81
CA ALA A 78 9.00 18.86 -20.85
C ALA A 78 9.19 20.35 -20.60
N THR A 79 10.31 20.73 -20.01
CA THR A 79 10.72 22.14 -19.97
C THR A 79 11.17 22.59 -21.36
N SER A 80 11.09 23.90 -21.61
CA SER A 80 11.59 24.46 -22.88
C SER A 80 13.09 24.18 -23.04
N GLY A 81 13.50 23.65 -24.18
CA GLY A 81 14.90 23.32 -24.46
C GLY A 81 15.44 22.10 -23.73
N ALA A 82 14.57 21.21 -23.23
CA ALA A 82 14.94 20.03 -22.43
C ALA A 82 15.99 19.11 -23.07
N VAL A 83 16.14 19.13 -24.39
CA VAL A 83 17.10 18.33 -25.15
C VAL A 83 18.10 19.25 -25.84
N ASN A 84 19.37 19.09 -25.55
CA ASN A 84 20.45 19.85 -26.18
C ASN A 84 21.14 18.99 -27.24
N VAL A 85 21.24 19.48 -28.43
CA VAL A 85 22.09 18.91 -29.48
C VAL A 85 23.49 19.45 -29.28
N VAL A 86 24.49 18.57 -29.12
CA VAL A 86 25.88 18.99 -28.91
C VAL A 86 26.35 19.81 -30.09
N ASN A 87 26.81 21.04 -29.84
CA ASN A 87 27.16 22.06 -30.87
C ASN A 87 25.99 22.48 -31.77
N GLY A 88 24.76 22.29 -31.34
CA GLY A 88 23.55 22.58 -32.10
C GLY A 88 22.46 23.34 -31.34
N SER A 89 21.22 23.10 -31.68
CA SER A 89 20.05 23.75 -31.13
C SER A 89 19.54 23.03 -29.85
N GLN A 90 18.72 23.75 -29.11
CA GLN A 90 17.89 23.17 -28.03
C GLN A 90 16.52 22.78 -28.62
N LEU A 91 16.03 21.62 -28.21
CA LEU A 91 14.79 21.05 -28.68
C LEU A 91 13.86 20.81 -27.47
N THR A 92 12.56 21.01 -27.68
CA THR A 92 11.53 20.74 -26.66
C THR A 92 10.66 19.59 -27.12
N PRO A 93 10.69 18.43 -26.45
CA PRO A 93 9.80 17.33 -26.79
C PRO A 93 8.34 17.69 -26.51
N ALA A 94 7.47 17.39 -27.46
CA ALA A 94 6.01 17.50 -27.32
C ALA A 94 5.41 16.25 -26.66
N ASN A 95 6.11 15.09 -26.77
CA ASN A 95 5.75 13.83 -26.14
C ASN A 95 7.00 12.98 -25.98
N ALA A 96 6.94 11.98 -25.10
CA ALA A 96 7.96 10.97 -24.95
C ALA A 96 7.36 9.62 -24.52
N THR A 97 7.99 8.53 -24.97
CA THR A 97 7.71 7.17 -24.50
C THR A 97 8.99 6.56 -23.95
N TYR A 98 8.85 5.67 -22.97
CA TYR A 98 9.97 4.92 -22.41
C TYR A 98 9.58 3.45 -22.27
N ASP A 99 10.40 2.57 -22.78
CA ASP A 99 10.31 1.13 -22.59
C ASP A 99 11.34 0.69 -21.55
N ALA A 100 10.88 0.32 -20.36
CA ALA A 100 11.72 -0.08 -19.24
C ALA A 100 12.47 -1.41 -19.49
N THR A 101 12.00 -2.25 -20.42
CA THR A 101 12.62 -3.53 -20.77
C THR A 101 13.83 -3.35 -21.68
N THR A 102 13.69 -2.48 -22.69
CA THR A 102 14.76 -2.22 -23.66
C THR A 102 15.64 -1.05 -23.29
N GLY A 103 15.17 -0.18 -22.40
CA GLY A 103 15.84 1.07 -22.02
C GLY A 103 15.71 2.16 -23.10
N ILE A 104 14.87 1.98 -24.08
CA ILE A 104 14.70 2.96 -25.16
C ILE A 104 13.67 4.01 -24.78
N MET A 105 14.11 5.26 -24.85
CA MET A 105 13.24 6.43 -24.79
C MET A 105 13.09 7.02 -26.19
N VAL A 106 11.86 7.29 -26.61
CA VAL A 106 11.56 7.99 -27.86
C VAL A 106 11.00 9.36 -27.51
N LEU A 107 11.70 10.39 -27.96
CA LEU A 107 11.31 11.81 -27.82
C LEU A 107 10.65 12.26 -29.13
N TYR A 108 9.43 12.80 -29.06
CA TYR A 108 8.67 13.27 -30.19
C TYR A 108 8.62 14.80 -30.20
N PHE A 109 8.84 15.40 -31.37
CA PHE A 109 8.89 16.84 -31.56
C PHE A 109 7.77 17.32 -32.51
N GLY A 110 7.24 18.52 -32.27
CA GLY A 110 6.19 19.12 -33.08
C GLY A 110 6.65 19.65 -34.44
N SER A 111 7.97 19.72 -34.66
CA SER A 111 8.60 20.20 -35.91
C SER A 111 9.83 19.36 -36.25
N LYS A 112 10.29 19.45 -37.48
CA LYS A 112 11.54 18.82 -37.92
C LYS A 112 12.72 19.39 -37.10
N HIS A 113 13.60 18.51 -36.62
CA HIS A 113 14.70 18.90 -35.73
C HIS A 113 16.09 18.82 -36.40
N GLY A 114 16.23 18.11 -37.54
CA GLY A 114 17.49 18.03 -38.30
C GLY A 114 18.59 17.20 -37.61
N VAL A 115 18.34 16.55 -36.47
CA VAL A 115 19.30 15.65 -35.80
C VAL A 115 19.44 14.37 -36.61
N THR A 116 20.64 13.80 -36.59
CA THR A 116 20.98 12.54 -37.26
C THR A 116 21.52 11.52 -36.21
N THR A 117 21.72 10.28 -36.60
CA THR A 117 22.33 9.24 -35.74
C THR A 117 23.83 9.46 -35.48
N SER A 118 24.45 10.44 -36.16
CA SER A 118 25.85 10.82 -35.93
C SER A 118 26.02 11.93 -34.87
N ASP A 119 24.91 12.58 -34.53
CA ASP A 119 24.92 13.66 -33.54
C ASP A 119 24.91 13.08 -32.11
N GLN A 120 25.28 13.91 -31.17
CA GLN A 120 25.12 13.64 -29.75
C GLN A 120 24.08 14.59 -29.14
N ILE A 121 23.27 14.10 -28.25
CA ILE A 121 22.33 14.92 -27.47
C ILE A 121 22.55 14.71 -25.98
N SER A 122 22.14 15.68 -25.17
CA SER A 122 21.98 15.53 -23.73
C SER A 122 20.57 15.95 -23.35
N ILE A 123 20.08 15.40 -22.24
CA ILE A 123 18.79 15.78 -21.66
C ILE A 123 19.08 16.53 -20.36
N ASP A 124 18.52 17.72 -20.23
CA ASP A 124 18.73 18.56 -19.05
C ASP A 124 18.16 17.90 -17.79
N ALA A 125 18.83 18.15 -16.67
CA ALA A 125 18.42 17.61 -15.38
C ALA A 125 16.98 17.98 -15.04
N ASN A 126 16.17 16.98 -14.66
CA ASN A 126 14.77 17.13 -14.25
C ASN A 126 13.86 17.82 -15.29
N SER A 127 14.24 17.80 -16.56
CA SER A 127 13.54 18.53 -17.61
C SER A 127 12.34 17.80 -18.25
N LEU A 128 12.26 16.50 -18.09
CA LEU A 128 11.13 15.68 -18.55
C LEU A 128 10.30 15.23 -17.34
N THR A 129 9.00 15.25 -17.46
CA THR A 129 8.08 14.82 -16.39
C THR A 129 7.24 13.65 -16.87
N PHE A 130 7.20 12.60 -16.06
CA PHE A 130 6.39 11.39 -16.28
C PHE A 130 5.58 11.05 -15.06
N THR A 131 4.46 10.34 -15.26
CA THR A 131 3.83 9.50 -14.24
C THR A 131 4.16 8.05 -14.49
N CYS A 132 3.96 7.17 -13.49
CA CYS A 132 4.35 5.77 -13.57
C CYS A 132 3.21 4.88 -13.07
N SER A 133 2.94 3.78 -13.75
CA SER A 133 1.94 2.79 -13.31
C SER A 133 2.32 2.07 -12.01
N MET A 134 3.57 2.23 -11.54
CA MET A 134 4.03 1.74 -10.24
C MET A 134 3.18 2.28 -9.08
N ASP A 135 2.74 3.54 -9.16
CA ASP A 135 1.89 4.21 -8.18
C ASP A 135 0.52 4.61 -8.78
N GLN A 136 0.04 3.87 -9.77
CA GLN A 136 -1.20 4.13 -10.51
C GLN A 136 -1.23 5.52 -11.16
N ASN A 137 -0.06 6.06 -11.53
CA ASN A 137 0.12 7.40 -12.08
C ASN A 137 -0.32 8.54 -11.13
N SER A 138 -0.30 8.30 -9.83
CA SER A 138 -0.73 9.26 -8.82
C SER A 138 0.27 10.39 -8.58
N SER A 139 1.55 10.17 -8.89
CA SER A 139 2.59 11.19 -8.71
C SER A 139 3.42 11.44 -9.95
N SER A 140 3.84 12.70 -10.14
CA SER A 140 4.76 13.09 -11.19
C SER A 140 6.21 12.91 -10.76
N LYS A 141 7.04 12.40 -11.67
CA LYS A 141 8.48 12.15 -11.50
C LYS A 141 9.24 12.92 -12.58
N THR A 142 10.26 13.63 -12.18
CA THR A 142 11.15 14.31 -13.13
C THR A 142 12.31 13.40 -13.55
N TYR A 143 12.84 13.63 -14.75
CA TYR A 143 13.90 12.85 -15.37
C TYR A 143 14.76 13.76 -16.28
N PRO A 144 16.08 13.51 -16.46
CA PRO A 144 16.91 12.63 -15.65
C PRO A 144 17.24 13.23 -14.29
N ARG A 145 17.27 12.41 -13.25
CA ARG A 145 17.73 12.77 -11.91
C ARG A 145 19.21 12.43 -11.76
N THR A 146 19.87 12.94 -10.75
CA THR A 146 21.28 12.67 -10.46
C THR A 146 21.63 11.18 -10.35
N SER A 147 20.65 10.33 -10.05
CA SER A 147 20.80 8.88 -9.97
C SER A 147 20.57 8.14 -11.27
N ASP A 148 20.06 8.81 -12.30
CA ASP A 148 19.72 8.16 -13.57
C ASP A 148 20.98 8.05 -14.46
N PRO A 149 21.17 6.93 -15.20
CA PRO A 149 22.41 6.66 -15.94
C PRO A 149 22.83 7.73 -16.92
N ILE A 150 21.87 8.43 -17.53
CA ILE A 150 22.15 9.46 -18.54
C ILE A 150 22.29 10.88 -17.96
N PHE A 151 22.19 11.02 -16.61
CA PHE A 151 22.35 12.35 -16.01
C PHE A 151 23.68 12.98 -16.39
N GLY A 152 23.63 14.15 -17.00
CA GLY A 152 24.82 14.89 -17.45
C GLY A 152 25.63 14.21 -18.55
N GLN A 153 25.09 13.17 -19.21
CA GLN A 153 25.78 12.47 -20.27
C GLN A 153 25.34 12.95 -21.67
N ASN A 154 26.28 12.96 -22.60
CA ASN A 154 25.98 13.04 -24.02
C ASN A 154 25.72 11.61 -24.54
N VAL A 155 24.59 11.41 -25.19
CA VAL A 155 24.19 10.12 -25.74
C VAL A 155 23.99 10.22 -27.25
N THR A 156 24.37 9.17 -27.97
CA THR A 156 24.14 9.07 -29.42
C THR A 156 22.77 8.46 -29.65
N PRO A 157 21.92 9.07 -30.50
CA PRO A 157 20.65 8.49 -30.90
C PRO A 157 20.81 7.09 -31.51
N VAL A 158 19.96 6.15 -31.09
CA VAL A 158 19.91 4.79 -31.69
C VAL A 158 19.04 4.75 -32.94
N ALA A 159 18.07 5.67 -33.07
CA ALA A 159 17.26 5.88 -34.24
C ALA A 159 16.75 7.31 -34.30
N VAL A 160 16.55 7.83 -35.51
CA VAL A 160 16.10 9.20 -35.75
C VAL A 160 15.12 9.19 -36.92
N THR A 161 14.04 9.97 -36.81
CA THR A 161 13.15 10.36 -37.92
C THR A 161 13.10 11.88 -37.99
N ASP A 162 12.37 12.46 -38.94
CA ASP A 162 12.19 13.92 -38.98
C ASP A 162 11.62 14.52 -37.70
N PHE A 163 10.82 13.74 -36.94
CA PHE A 163 10.03 14.22 -35.82
C PHE A 163 10.30 13.45 -34.50
N SER A 164 11.22 12.50 -34.50
CA SER A 164 11.53 11.76 -33.27
C SER A 164 13.01 11.39 -33.16
N ILE A 165 13.47 11.31 -31.92
CA ILE A 165 14.81 10.86 -31.54
C ILE A 165 14.65 9.73 -30.54
N SER A 166 15.24 8.57 -30.84
CA SER A 166 15.30 7.44 -29.92
C SER A 166 16.68 7.35 -29.29
N VAL A 167 16.74 7.25 -27.97
CA VAL A 167 17.99 7.12 -27.20
C VAL A 167 17.89 5.95 -26.22
N ASN A 168 19.01 5.31 -25.93
CA ASN A 168 19.08 4.33 -24.87
C ASN A 168 19.40 5.07 -23.56
N VAL A 169 18.47 5.04 -22.63
CA VAL A 169 18.58 5.69 -21.31
C VAL A 169 18.79 4.68 -20.19
N GLY A 170 18.94 3.40 -20.52
CA GLY A 170 19.09 2.29 -19.60
C GLY A 170 17.76 1.60 -19.29
N THR A 171 17.86 0.33 -18.97
CA THR A 171 16.71 -0.50 -18.56
C THR A 171 16.38 -0.27 -17.08
N SER A 172 15.16 -0.62 -16.67
CA SER A 172 14.71 -0.58 -15.29
C SER A 172 14.27 -1.98 -14.83
N PRO A 173 15.22 -2.89 -14.55
CA PRO A 173 14.87 -4.24 -14.12
C PRO A 173 14.18 -4.22 -12.77
N LEU A 174 13.26 -5.17 -12.57
CA LEU A 174 12.68 -5.42 -11.25
C LEU A 174 13.75 -6.02 -10.35
N VAL A 175 13.99 -5.39 -9.21
CA VAL A 175 14.89 -5.91 -8.17
C VAL A 175 14.11 -5.99 -6.86
N GLU A 176 14.19 -7.16 -6.23
CA GLU A 176 13.54 -7.43 -4.95
C GLU A 176 14.57 -7.54 -3.84
N PHE A 177 14.25 -6.99 -2.68
CA PHE A 177 15.11 -7.02 -1.50
C PHE A 177 14.35 -7.64 -0.32
N ASN A 178 15.03 -8.53 0.41
CA ASN A 178 14.54 -9.08 1.66
C ASN A 178 14.76 -8.10 2.79
N VAL A 179 13.75 -7.87 3.61
CA VAL A 179 13.87 -7.04 4.80
C VAL A 179 14.23 -7.92 5.99
N THR A 180 15.32 -7.61 6.66
CA THR A 180 15.78 -8.32 7.87
C THR A 180 15.47 -7.57 9.15
N ASN A 181 15.23 -6.26 9.07
CA ASN A 181 14.78 -5.41 10.16
C ASN A 181 14.05 -4.19 9.63
N ALA A 182 13.09 -3.69 10.40
CA ALA A 182 12.37 -2.46 10.10
C ALA A 182 12.14 -1.65 11.38
N VAL A 183 12.34 -0.35 11.31
CA VAL A 183 12.09 0.58 12.42
C VAL A 183 11.16 1.68 11.91
N TYR A 184 9.99 1.78 12.50
CA TYR A 184 9.02 2.82 12.21
C TYR A 184 9.01 3.87 13.31
N ASP A 185 9.16 5.12 12.92
CA ASP A 185 8.98 6.27 13.80
C ASP A 185 7.56 6.82 13.63
N GLN A 186 6.72 6.57 14.59
CA GLN A 186 5.31 6.94 14.58
C GLN A 186 5.07 8.47 14.64
N VAL A 187 6.07 9.25 15.01
CA VAL A 187 5.96 10.72 15.08
C VAL A 187 6.25 11.34 13.72
N THR A 188 7.29 10.88 13.05
CA THR A 188 7.76 11.45 11.78
C THR A 188 7.21 10.69 10.56
N GLY A 189 6.71 9.48 10.74
CA GLY A 189 6.30 8.58 9.65
C GLY A 189 7.49 7.94 8.93
N SER A 190 8.69 8.08 9.47
CA SER A 190 9.90 7.51 8.89
C SER A 190 9.93 6.00 9.10
N LEU A 191 10.18 5.25 8.04
CA LEU A 191 10.36 3.79 8.06
C LEU A 191 11.76 3.46 7.54
N ALA A 192 12.64 3.04 8.45
CA ALA A 192 13.97 2.55 8.12
C ALA A 192 13.93 1.03 7.92
N LEU A 193 14.45 0.55 6.79
CA LEU A 193 14.43 -0.85 6.35
C LEU A 193 15.85 -1.35 6.16
N THR A 194 16.24 -2.41 6.83
CA THR A 194 17.50 -3.13 6.58
C THR A 194 17.25 -4.17 5.50
N ILE A 195 17.84 -3.96 4.32
CA ILE A 195 17.59 -4.75 3.10
C ILE A 195 18.83 -5.50 2.58
N GLY A 196 19.93 -5.51 3.36
CA GLY A 196 21.20 -6.05 2.92
C GLY A 196 21.94 -5.13 1.94
N ASN A 197 23.04 -5.63 1.36
CA ASN A 197 23.85 -4.84 0.44
C ASN A 197 23.04 -4.41 -0.78
N HIS A 198 23.07 -3.12 -1.09
CA HIS A 198 22.38 -2.53 -2.23
C HIS A 198 23.11 -1.31 -2.77
N THR A 199 22.73 -0.88 -3.98
CA THR A 199 23.25 0.32 -4.63
C THR A 199 22.17 1.38 -4.87
N LEU A 200 21.02 1.27 -4.18
CA LEU A 200 19.91 2.21 -4.34
C LEU A 200 20.31 3.59 -3.77
N PRO A 201 20.38 4.65 -4.59
CA PRO A 201 20.68 5.99 -4.09
C PRO A 201 19.42 6.66 -3.52
N THR A 202 19.63 7.71 -2.75
CA THR A 202 18.59 8.64 -2.32
C THR A 202 17.82 9.19 -3.53
N GLY A 203 16.50 9.32 -3.39
CA GLY A 203 15.60 9.76 -4.47
C GLY A 203 15.10 8.62 -5.37
N THR A 204 15.68 7.43 -5.30
CA THR A 204 15.11 6.25 -5.98
C THR A 204 13.74 5.93 -5.39
N SER A 205 12.80 5.60 -6.25
CA SER A 205 11.47 5.13 -5.82
C SER A 205 11.50 3.62 -5.59
N ILE A 206 10.94 3.21 -4.46
CA ILE A 206 10.68 1.80 -4.13
C ILE A 206 9.20 1.58 -3.86
N ARG A 207 8.79 0.35 -3.80
CA ARG A 207 7.47 -0.08 -3.36
C ARG A 207 7.59 -1.18 -2.32
N LEU A 208 6.68 -1.16 -1.35
CA LEU A 208 6.49 -2.26 -0.42
C LEU A 208 5.47 -3.23 -1.02
N LYS A 209 5.75 -4.52 -0.97
CA LYS A 209 4.73 -5.52 -1.32
C LYS A 209 3.62 -5.51 -0.27
N GLU A 210 2.40 -5.76 -0.72
CA GLU A 210 1.24 -5.84 0.17
C GLU A 210 1.46 -6.88 1.25
N GLU A 211 1.14 -6.51 2.50
CA GLU A 211 1.20 -7.37 3.70
C GLU A 211 2.58 -8.01 3.96
N SER A 212 3.63 -7.44 3.42
CA SER A 212 4.96 -8.05 3.44
C SER A 212 5.79 -7.77 4.69
N LEU A 213 5.44 -6.77 5.48
CA LEU A 213 6.09 -6.43 6.74
C LEU A 213 5.16 -6.74 7.89
N ILE A 214 5.67 -7.38 8.95
CA ILE A 214 4.88 -7.76 10.12
C ILE A 214 5.42 -7.02 11.34
N PHE A 215 4.53 -6.36 12.06
CA PHE A 215 4.82 -5.62 13.30
C PHE A 215 3.89 -6.03 14.42
N THR A 216 4.33 -5.88 15.67
CA THR A 216 3.47 -5.78 16.85
C THR A 216 3.40 -4.33 17.31
N CYS A 217 2.42 -3.98 18.14
CA CYS A 217 2.17 -2.61 18.57
C CYS A 217 1.93 -2.54 20.08
N THR A 218 2.47 -1.51 20.73
CA THR A 218 2.27 -1.31 22.18
C THR A 218 0.82 -0.94 22.53
N LYS A 219 -0.01 -0.58 21.57
CA LYS A 219 -1.43 -0.31 21.78
C LYS A 219 -2.16 -1.53 22.37
N ASP A 220 -1.83 -2.71 21.91
CA ASP A 220 -2.35 -3.98 22.40
C ASP A 220 -1.32 -4.75 23.25
N GLN A 221 -0.30 -4.07 23.78
CA GLN A 221 0.79 -4.66 24.57
C GLN A 221 1.61 -5.69 23.76
N ASN A 222 1.70 -5.51 22.43
CA ASN A 222 2.36 -6.43 21.49
C ASN A 222 1.76 -7.84 21.45
N LYS A 223 0.48 -7.98 21.76
CA LYS A 223 -0.20 -9.30 21.78
C LYS A 223 -0.49 -9.81 20.37
N THR A 224 -0.68 -8.91 19.42
CA THR A 224 -1.08 -9.29 18.06
C THR A 224 -0.09 -8.78 17.01
N SER A 225 -0.04 -9.48 15.89
CA SER A 225 0.81 -9.12 14.75
C SER A 225 -0.02 -8.49 13.66
N HIS A 226 0.50 -7.41 13.07
CA HIS A 226 -0.16 -6.62 12.05
C HIS A 226 0.68 -6.60 10.78
N ALA A 227 0.07 -6.95 9.66
CA ALA A 227 0.71 -6.86 8.36
C ALA A 227 0.65 -5.43 7.80
N TYR A 228 1.68 -5.02 7.05
CA TYR A 228 1.80 -3.72 6.41
C TYR A 228 2.54 -3.85 5.06
N PRO A 229 2.25 -3.05 4.04
CA PRO A 229 1.06 -2.22 3.88
C PRO A 229 -0.16 -3.04 3.44
N ARG A 230 -1.37 -2.62 3.83
CA ARG A 230 -2.62 -3.30 3.47
C ARG A 230 -3.43 -2.48 2.49
N SER A 231 -4.16 -3.15 1.60
CA SER A 231 -5.18 -2.55 0.73
C SER A 231 -6.41 -2.12 1.52
N ALA A 232 -7.29 -1.34 0.90
CA ALA A 232 -8.57 -0.97 1.48
C ALA A 232 -9.39 -2.22 1.84
N GLY A 233 -10.15 -2.14 2.93
CA GLY A 233 -11.04 -3.22 3.39
C GLY A 233 -10.33 -4.43 4.02
N LYS A 234 -8.99 -4.45 4.07
CA LYS A 234 -8.23 -5.54 4.71
C LYS A 234 -7.87 -5.27 6.18
N TYR A 235 -8.42 -4.22 6.76
CA TYR A 235 -8.27 -4.02 8.19
C TYR A 235 -9.03 -5.12 8.93
N GLN A 236 -8.29 -6.04 9.49
CA GLN A 236 -8.81 -6.96 10.50
C GLN A 236 -7.98 -6.74 11.76
N PRO A 237 -8.58 -6.34 12.87
CA PRO A 237 -7.92 -6.37 14.16
C PRO A 237 -7.51 -7.83 14.40
N SER A 238 -6.21 -8.11 14.44
CA SER A 238 -5.72 -9.49 14.60
C SER A 238 -6.10 -10.11 15.96
N ALA A 239 -6.45 -9.27 16.96
CA ALA A 239 -7.04 -9.73 18.22
C ALA A 239 -8.41 -10.37 18.04
N TYR A 240 -9.05 -10.17 16.87
CA TYR A 240 -10.37 -10.65 16.53
C TYR A 240 -10.37 -11.49 15.26
N GLN A 241 -9.23 -12.06 14.85
CA GLN A 241 -9.22 -13.02 13.74
C GLN A 241 -10.07 -14.26 14.03
N ASP A 242 -10.41 -14.50 15.29
CA ASP A 242 -11.39 -15.52 15.68
C ASP A 242 -12.83 -14.95 15.78
N GLY A 243 -13.03 -13.65 15.47
CA GLY A 243 -14.30 -12.96 15.59
C GLY A 243 -14.46 -11.86 14.55
N ASN A 244 -14.35 -12.21 13.27
CA ASN A 244 -14.89 -11.36 12.21
C ASN A 244 -16.40 -11.19 12.51
N CYS A 245 -16.82 -9.95 12.84
CA CYS A 245 -18.26 -9.71 13.08
C CYS A 245 -19.11 -10.15 11.89
N SER A 246 -18.60 -10.17 10.65
CA SER A 246 -19.29 -10.75 9.51
C SER A 246 -19.44 -12.27 9.61
N ASP A 247 -18.45 -12.98 10.15
CA ASP A 247 -18.52 -14.43 10.34
C ASP A 247 -19.38 -14.77 11.57
N VAL A 248 -19.32 -13.94 12.62
CA VAL A 248 -20.24 -14.03 13.76
C VAL A 248 -21.66 -13.73 13.29
N CYS A 249 -21.88 -12.68 12.46
CA CYS A 249 -23.18 -12.39 11.86
C CYS A 249 -23.66 -13.52 10.95
N ALA A 250 -22.79 -14.09 10.12
CA ALA A 250 -23.12 -15.24 9.28
C ALA A 250 -23.48 -16.47 10.12
N THR A 251 -22.73 -16.71 11.20
CA THR A 251 -22.99 -17.81 12.13
C THR A 251 -24.28 -17.60 12.90
N VAL A 252 -24.56 -16.38 13.39
CA VAL A 252 -25.82 -16.03 14.08
C VAL A 252 -26.99 -16.14 13.13
N ASN A 253 -26.89 -15.65 11.90
CA ASN A 253 -27.94 -15.81 10.89
C ASN A 253 -28.19 -17.28 10.56
N ALA A 254 -27.14 -18.08 10.39
CA ALA A 254 -27.27 -19.53 10.16
C ALA A 254 -27.92 -20.25 11.36
N LEU A 255 -27.63 -19.84 12.59
CA LEU A 255 -28.28 -20.34 13.80
C LEU A 255 -29.77 -19.95 13.84
N ILE A 256 -30.09 -18.70 13.48
CA ILE A 256 -31.50 -18.24 13.38
C ILE A 256 -32.27 -19.05 12.32
N ASP A 257 -31.65 -19.29 11.16
CA ASP A 257 -32.24 -20.12 10.10
C ASP A 257 -32.48 -21.58 10.53
N ILE A 258 -31.50 -22.16 11.22
CA ILE A 258 -31.59 -23.52 11.79
C ILE A 258 -32.70 -23.59 12.83
N LEU A 259 -32.79 -22.61 13.71
CA LEU A 259 -33.80 -22.52 14.74
C LEU A 259 -35.21 -22.31 14.12
N SER A 260 -35.33 -21.41 13.16
CA SER A 260 -36.58 -21.17 12.42
C SER A 260 -37.08 -22.42 11.71
N ASN A 261 -36.17 -23.21 11.15
CA ASN A 261 -36.51 -24.48 10.47
C ASN A 261 -36.76 -25.63 11.44
N SER A 262 -36.22 -25.59 12.66
CA SER A 262 -36.35 -26.68 13.66
C SER A 262 -37.57 -26.51 14.56
N ILE A 263 -38.05 -25.30 14.73
CA ILE A 263 -39.26 -24.97 15.51
C ILE A 263 -40.41 -24.81 14.52
N ASN A 264 -41.03 -25.90 14.11
CA ASN A 264 -42.24 -25.91 13.26
C ASN A 264 -43.25 -24.90 13.82
N ASP A 265 -43.49 -23.79 13.14
CA ASP A 265 -44.39 -22.70 13.49
C ASP A 265 -43.96 -21.76 14.63
N GLY A 266 -42.72 -21.78 15.07
CA GLY A 266 -42.17 -20.81 16.04
C GLY A 266 -41.99 -19.45 15.38
N ASN A 267 -42.90 -18.50 15.65
CA ASN A 267 -42.77 -17.12 15.23
C ASN A 267 -41.68 -16.44 16.03
N LEU A 268 -40.51 -16.20 15.41
CA LEU A 268 -39.43 -15.42 15.95
C LEU A 268 -39.61 -13.91 15.74
N ASP A 269 -40.88 -13.46 15.49
CA ASP A 269 -41.24 -12.05 15.22
C ASP A 269 -40.91 -11.08 16.37
N ASN A 270 -40.54 -11.58 17.53
CA ASN A 270 -40.15 -10.77 18.67
C ASN A 270 -38.62 -10.62 18.84
N LEU A 271 -37.81 -11.20 17.97
CA LEU A 271 -36.38 -10.84 17.95
C LEU A 271 -36.27 -9.40 17.48
N PRO A 272 -35.51 -8.55 18.21
CA PRO A 272 -35.22 -7.22 17.72
C PRO A 272 -34.61 -7.38 16.32
N PRO A 273 -35.06 -6.61 15.33
CA PRO A 273 -34.49 -6.70 14.00
C PRO A 273 -32.97 -6.53 14.15
N LEU A 274 -32.20 -7.52 13.69
CA LEU A 274 -30.78 -7.38 13.54
C LEU A 274 -30.58 -6.19 12.60
N SER A 275 -30.30 -5.01 13.17
CA SER A 275 -30.17 -3.81 12.39
C SER A 275 -28.98 -3.99 11.45
N THR A 276 -29.22 -3.82 10.17
CA THR A 276 -28.21 -3.87 9.12
C THR A 276 -27.31 -2.63 9.11
N GLY A 277 -27.26 -1.88 10.22
CA GLY A 277 -26.43 -0.69 10.42
C GLY A 277 -25.51 -0.88 11.60
N GLU A 278 -24.24 -0.62 11.39
CA GLU A 278 -23.15 -0.54 12.37
C GLU A 278 -23.25 -1.54 13.53
N TRP A 279 -22.67 -2.72 13.31
CA TRP A 279 -22.50 -3.75 14.32
C TRP A 279 -21.40 -3.35 15.28
N ASP A 280 -21.74 -2.95 16.49
CA ASP A 280 -20.79 -2.96 17.58
C ASP A 280 -20.84 -4.33 18.29
N CYS A 281 -19.70 -4.77 18.85
CA CYS A 281 -19.58 -6.05 19.54
C CYS A 281 -20.52 -6.17 20.76
N ALA A 282 -20.94 -5.04 21.33
CA ALA A 282 -21.87 -5.02 22.47
C ALA A 282 -23.28 -5.42 22.03
N ASN A 283 -23.71 -4.98 20.85
CA ASN A 283 -25.02 -5.34 20.28
C ASN A 283 -25.05 -6.80 19.83
N VAL A 284 -23.95 -7.32 19.29
CA VAL A 284 -23.82 -8.75 18.94
C VAL A 284 -23.92 -9.61 20.18
N ARG A 285 -23.23 -9.24 21.28
CA ARG A 285 -23.30 -9.94 22.56
C ARG A 285 -24.70 -9.96 23.12
N LEU A 286 -25.39 -8.82 23.13
CA LEU A 286 -26.77 -8.72 23.64
C LEU A 286 -27.72 -9.59 22.81
N SER A 287 -27.55 -9.65 21.52
CA SER A 287 -28.35 -10.51 20.63
C SER A 287 -28.11 -11.98 20.86
N ILE A 288 -26.87 -12.38 21.12
CA ILE A 288 -26.52 -13.76 21.47
C ILE A 288 -27.10 -14.14 22.84
N GLU A 289 -26.97 -13.29 23.84
CA GLU A 289 -27.52 -13.51 25.18
C GLU A 289 -29.06 -13.65 25.10
N THR A 290 -29.73 -12.80 24.34
CA THR A 290 -31.17 -12.88 24.13
C THR A 290 -31.57 -14.16 23.41
N LEU A 291 -30.82 -14.64 22.44
CA LEU A 291 -31.06 -15.92 21.76
C LEU A 291 -30.92 -17.12 22.72
N PHE A 292 -29.94 -17.06 23.64
CA PHE A 292 -29.76 -18.10 24.67
C PHE A 292 -30.96 -18.12 25.65
N ASP A 293 -31.45 -16.97 26.07
CA ASP A 293 -32.59 -16.86 26.96
C ASP A 293 -33.87 -17.44 26.29
N ILE A 294 -34.09 -17.09 25.01
CA ILE A 294 -35.22 -17.62 24.23
C ILE A 294 -35.11 -19.15 24.05
N LEU A 295 -33.92 -19.65 23.78
CA LEU A 295 -33.66 -21.09 23.66
C LEU A 295 -33.91 -21.82 24.99
N ASN A 296 -33.44 -21.26 26.10
CA ASN A 296 -33.69 -21.84 27.42
C ASN A 296 -35.20 -21.88 27.78
N ASP A 297 -35.94 -20.84 27.42
CA ASP A 297 -37.37 -20.80 27.64
C ASP A 297 -38.13 -21.78 26.72
N ALA A 298 -37.72 -21.90 25.44
CA ALA A 298 -38.32 -22.78 24.46
C ALA A 298 -38.08 -24.28 24.74
N ILE A 299 -36.96 -24.63 25.41
CA ILE A 299 -36.61 -26.01 25.76
C ILE A 299 -37.23 -26.43 27.11
N GLY A 300 -38.02 -25.58 27.76
CA GLY A 300 -38.74 -25.95 28.98
C GLY A 300 -37.87 -26.36 30.17
N GLY A 301 -36.75 -25.65 30.38
CA GLY A 301 -35.84 -25.91 31.49
C GLY A 301 -34.81 -27.03 31.26
N GLY A 302 -34.65 -27.48 30.01
CA GLY A 302 -33.57 -28.36 29.63
C GLY A 302 -32.24 -27.55 29.64
N THR A 303 -31.27 -28.01 30.40
CA THR A 303 -29.94 -27.45 30.37
C THR A 303 -29.31 -27.71 28.99
N LEU A 304 -28.76 -26.68 28.35
CA LEU A 304 -27.87 -26.77 27.18
C LEU A 304 -26.52 -27.41 27.58
N ALA A 305 -26.55 -28.44 28.42
CA ALA A 305 -25.41 -29.19 28.91
C ALA A 305 -24.83 -29.99 27.74
N GLY A 306 -23.81 -29.46 27.09
CA GLY A 306 -23.13 -30.11 25.98
C GLY A 306 -22.68 -29.15 24.88
N LEU A 307 -23.12 -27.92 24.91
CA LEU A 307 -22.48 -26.91 24.08
C LEU A 307 -21.12 -26.55 24.71
N PRO A 308 -20.05 -26.44 23.90
CA PRO A 308 -18.79 -25.93 24.41
C PRO A 308 -19.07 -24.57 25.08
N PRO A 309 -18.48 -24.31 26.28
CA PRO A 309 -18.63 -23.01 26.89
C PRO A 309 -18.19 -21.96 25.86
N LEU A 310 -19.07 -21.02 25.57
CA LEU A 310 -18.66 -19.80 24.87
C LEU A 310 -17.52 -19.25 25.71
N ASN A 311 -16.34 -19.26 25.12
CA ASN A 311 -15.16 -18.76 25.79
C ASN A 311 -15.39 -17.27 26.01
N THR A 312 -15.94 -16.91 27.15
CA THR A 312 -16.09 -15.53 27.62
C THR A 312 -14.71 -15.04 28.01
N GLY A 313 -13.77 -15.03 27.08
CA GLY A 313 -12.56 -14.27 27.22
C GLY A 313 -12.97 -12.85 27.53
N ASP A 314 -12.45 -12.29 28.62
CA ASP A 314 -12.72 -10.94 29.08
C ASP A 314 -12.69 -9.94 27.94
N PHE A 315 -13.87 -9.54 27.48
CA PHE A 315 -14.06 -8.41 26.58
C PHE A 315 -14.11 -7.15 27.44
N THR A 316 -12.96 -6.71 27.94
CA THR A 316 -12.78 -5.41 28.57
C THR A 316 -11.89 -4.54 27.72
#